data_52e9f46f2915c792cf32f63ad207b7d5
#
_entry.id   52e9f46f2915c792cf32f63ad207b7d5
#
_cell.length_a   1.000
_cell.length_b   1.000
_cell.length_c   1.000
_cell.angle_alpha   90.00
_cell.angle_beta   90.00
_cell.angle_gamma   90.00
#
_symmetry.space_group_name_H-M   'P 1'
#
loop_
_entity.id
_entity.type
_entity.pdbx_description
1 polymer ?
#
loop_
_entity_poly.entity_id
_entity_poly.type
_entity_poly.pdbx_seq_one_letter_code
_entity_poly.pdbx_strand_id
1 'polypeptide(L)'
;DLVRSRGLGDVYKRQVNIRGIGTTGTFSPLYVVDGVANGSIDGLNPSDIESLDVLKDAASSAIYGSRASNGVVLITTRKGKSGAPRVTFEASFANENVERMIEYLDATQAVTIMRDRWASGPSPEKLYLDGYAYSSGNTDASKFSTRYLRDGESIPAGWKSVADPLDPSKTLIFEDNDWASTCFKNALWQNYYVGIEGGTEKLSYVGSIGYMKDSGVGVGTAFDRFNARTNVTAKIRENLTFSSNIDYSQTNSEEYASQYQ
;
A
#
# COMPACT_ATOMS: atom_id res chain seq x y z
N ASP A 1 0.02 21.41 -1.11
CA ASP A 1 0.36 20.52 0.01
C ASP A 1 -0.18 19.13 -0.26
N LEU A 2 0.69 18.29 -0.77
CA LEU A 2 0.45 16.85 -0.88
C LEU A 2 0.51 16.27 0.53
N VAL A 3 -0.65 15.99 1.10
CA VAL A 3 -0.74 15.30 2.39
C VAL A 3 -0.13 13.91 2.22
N ARG A 4 1.02 13.71 2.83
CA ARG A 4 1.60 12.38 3.01
C ARG A 4 0.73 11.62 4.02
N SER A 5 -0.20 10.81 3.55
CA SER A 5 -0.83 9.82 4.41
C SER A 5 0.15 8.66 4.62
N ARG A 6 0.65 8.54 5.84
CA ARG A 6 1.44 7.39 6.29
C ARG A 6 0.48 6.41 6.95
N GLY A 7 0.08 5.36 6.27
CA GLY A 7 -0.73 4.28 6.80
C GLY A 7 -0.37 2.96 6.13
N LEU A 8 -0.04 1.96 6.93
CA LEU A 8 0.18 0.56 6.55
C LEU A 8 -1.13 -0.02 5.99
N GLY A 9 -1.36 0.10 4.72
CA GLY A 9 -2.55 -0.42 4.03
C GLY A 9 -2.97 0.36 2.81
N ASP A 10 -2.37 1.53 2.58
CA ASP A 10 -2.81 2.46 1.53
C ASP A 10 -1.90 2.49 0.29
N VAL A 11 -1.15 1.42 0.02
CA VAL A 11 -0.34 1.37 -1.20
C VAL A 11 -1.24 1.41 -2.44
N TYR A 12 -2.50 0.97 -2.33
CA TYR A 12 -3.45 0.86 -3.45
C TYR A 12 -4.51 1.95 -3.53
N LYS A 13 -4.67 2.76 -2.48
CA LYS A 13 -5.69 3.82 -2.46
C LYS A 13 -5.09 5.15 -2.03
N ARG A 14 -4.19 5.70 -2.84
CA ARG A 14 -3.83 7.11 -2.72
C ARG A 14 -5.04 7.93 -3.08
N GLN A 15 -5.88 8.21 -2.10
CA GLN A 15 -7.05 9.04 -2.27
C GLN A 15 -6.59 10.49 -2.40
N VAL A 16 -6.71 11.04 -3.61
CA VAL A 16 -6.52 12.47 -3.84
C VAL A 16 -7.78 13.17 -3.36
N ASN A 17 -7.65 13.96 -2.30
CA ASN A 17 -8.73 14.80 -1.80
C ASN A 17 -8.46 16.27 -2.21
N ILE A 18 -9.34 16.83 -3.04
CA ILE A 18 -9.21 18.21 -3.56
C ILE A 18 -10.01 19.19 -2.69
N ARG A 19 -11.13 18.75 -2.13
CA ARG A 19 -12.01 19.53 -1.24
C ARG A 19 -12.24 18.73 0.03
N GLY A 20 -12.52 19.45 1.15
CA GLY A 20 -12.83 18.80 2.42
C GLY A 20 -14.03 17.84 2.29
N ILE A 21 -14.17 16.93 3.25
CA ILE A 21 -15.22 15.90 3.31
C ILE A 21 -16.59 16.58 3.38
N GLY A 22 -17.24 16.72 2.24
CA GLY A 22 -18.57 17.33 2.10
C GLY A 22 -19.70 16.35 1.77
N THR A 23 -19.38 15.06 1.58
CA THR A 23 -20.37 14.03 1.20
C THR A 23 -20.15 12.74 2.00
N THR A 24 -21.21 11.97 2.21
CA THR A 24 -21.16 10.64 2.84
C THR A 24 -20.83 9.51 1.85
N GLY A 25 -20.52 9.86 0.59
CA GLY A 25 -20.20 8.90 -0.49
C GLY A 25 -18.71 8.84 -0.83
N THR A 26 -18.39 8.45 -2.06
CA THR A 26 -17.02 8.40 -2.58
C THR A 26 -16.44 9.80 -2.72
N PHE A 27 -15.26 10.04 -2.16
CA PHE A 27 -14.57 11.33 -2.14
C PHE A 27 -13.59 11.52 -3.30
N SER A 28 -13.50 10.55 -4.20
CA SER A 28 -12.56 10.60 -5.32
C SER A 28 -12.94 11.72 -6.30
N PRO A 29 -11.97 12.53 -6.76
CA PRO A 29 -12.20 13.50 -7.81
C PRO A 29 -12.50 12.80 -9.14
N LEU A 30 -13.09 13.54 -10.08
CA LEU A 30 -13.22 13.06 -11.44
C LEU A 30 -11.88 13.22 -12.18
N TYR A 31 -11.36 12.13 -12.69
CA TYR A 31 -10.18 12.17 -13.54
C TYR A 31 -10.59 12.29 -15.01
N VAL A 32 -9.97 13.22 -15.73
CA VAL A 32 -10.19 13.42 -17.15
C VAL A 32 -8.84 13.32 -17.86
N VAL A 33 -8.65 12.26 -18.61
CA VAL A 33 -7.40 11.99 -19.34
C VAL A 33 -7.63 12.28 -20.81
N ASP A 34 -6.90 13.24 -21.36
CA ASP A 34 -7.03 13.73 -22.75
C ASP A 34 -8.47 14.05 -23.17
N GLY A 35 -9.27 14.59 -22.24
CA GLY A 35 -10.67 14.96 -22.47
C GLY A 35 -11.68 13.82 -22.20
N VAL A 36 -11.22 12.61 -21.90
CA VAL A 36 -12.09 11.47 -21.57
C VAL A 36 -12.18 11.28 -20.06
N ALA A 37 -13.41 11.24 -19.54
CA ALA A 37 -13.65 11.03 -18.12
C ALA A 37 -13.40 9.56 -17.74
N ASN A 38 -12.42 9.34 -16.87
CA ASN A 38 -12.03 8.03 -16.36
C ASN A 38 -12.41 7.89 -14.88
N GLY A 39 -12.76 6.67 -14.46
CA GLY A 39 -13.06 6.37 -13.06
C GLY A 39 -11.82 6.22 -12.18
N SER A 40 -10.67 5.88 -12.76
CA SER A 40 -9.38 5.69 -12.09
C SER A 40 -8.23 6.06 -13.03
N ILE A 41 -7.10 6.39 -12.43
CA ILE A 41 -5.82 6.63 -13.12
C ILE A 41 -4.78 5.54 -12.81
N ASP A 42 -5.16 4.47 -12.15
CA ASP A 42 -4.23 3.42 -11.69
C ASP A 42 -3.50 2.73 -12.86
N GLY A 43 -4.13 2.72 -14.03
CA GLY A 43 -3.55 2.19 -15.26
C GLY A 43 -2.59 3.14 -15.99
N LEU A 44 -2.51 4.42 -15.59
CA LEU A 44 -1.71 5.42 -16.30
C LEU A 44 -0.27 5.42 -15.77
N ASN A 45 0.71 5.38 -16.68
CA ASN A 45 2.10 5.54 -16.30
C ASN A 45 2.41 7.04 -16.07
N PRO A 46 2.99 7.43 -14.91
CA PRO A 46 3.39 8.82 -14.68
C PRO A 46 4.33 9.40 -15.74
N SER A 47 5.19 8.57 -16.36
CA SER A 47 6.10 8.99 -17.41
C SER A 47 5.39 9.38 -18.72
N ASP A 48 4.12 8.98 -18.90
CA ASP A 48 3.29 9.40 -20.03
C ASP A 48 2.59 10.75 -19.82
N ILE A 49 2.63 11.31 -18.61
CA ILE A 49 1.94 12.55 -18.28
C ILE A 49 2.79 13.75 -18.73
N GLU A 50 2.18 14.65 -19.49
CA GLU A 50 2.78 15.95 -19.85
C GLU A 50 2.40 17.05 -18.86
N SER A 51 1.10 17.12 -18.46
CA SER A 51 0.64 18.07 -17.45
C SER A 51 -0.51 17.50 -16.61
N LEU A 52 -0.64 18.04 -15.41
CA LEU A 52 -1.72 17.74 -14.48
C LEU A 52 -2.27 19.05 -13.93
N ASP A 53 -3.56 19.32 -14.23
CA ASP A 53 -4.28 20.52 -13.81
C ASP A 53 -5.44 20.14 -12.88
N VAL A 54 -5.59 20.84 -11.78
CA VAL A 54 -6.64 20.57 -10.80
C VAL A 54 -7.66 21.69 -10.79
N LEU A 55 -8.90 21.38 -11.24
CA LEU A 55 -10.02 22.30 -11.22
C LEU A 55 -10.70 22.25 -9.85
N LYS A 56 -10.47 23.28 -9.05
CA LYS A 56 -11.04 23.42 -7.70
C LYS A 56 -12.31 24.25 -7.70
N ASP A 57 -12.56 25.06 -8.73
CA ASP A 57 -13.67 25.99 -8.78
C ASP A 57 -14.91 25.35 -9.38
N ALA A 58 -16.09 25.70 -8.84
CA ALA A 58 -17.35 25.18 -9.32
C ALA A 58 -17.63 25.61 -10.78
N ALA A 59 -17.20 26.83 -11.17
CA ALA A 59 -17.40 27.34 -12.51
C ALA A 59 -16.59 26.54 -13.55
N SER A 60 -15.31 26.25 -13.28
CA SER A 60 -14.45 25.49 -14.18
C SER A 60 -14.79 24.00 -14.24
N SER A 61 -15.38 23.45 -13.16
CA SER A 61 -15.80 22.05 -13.10
C SER A 61 -17.22 21.80 -13.61
N ALA A 62 -18.02 22.88 -13.83
CA ALA A 62 -19.44 22.79 -14.23
C ALA A 62 -19.66 22.02 -15.56
N ILE A 63 -18.70 22.09 -16.49
CA ILE A 63 -18.78 21.38 -17.78
C ILE A 63 -18.78 19.83 -17.63
N TYR A 64 -18.35 19.32 -16.46
CA TYR A 64 -18.32 17.89 -16.16
C TYR A 64 -19.52 17.42 -15.33
N GLY A 65 -20.46 18.32 -15.03
CA GLY A 65 -21.72 18.05 -14.35
C GLY A 65 -21.55 17.64 -12.88
N SER A 66 -22.53 16.91 -12.34
CA SER A 66 -22.56 16.48 -10.94
C SER A 66 -21.38 15.57 -10.52
N ARG A 67 -20.76 14.86 -11.46
CA ARG A 67 -19.58 14.03 -11.20
C ARG A 67 -18.36 14.83 -10.76
N ALA A 68 -18.34 16.14 -11.03
CA ALA A 68 -17.25 17.05 -10.69
C ALA A 68 -17.39 17.68 -9.29
N SER A 69 -18.39 17.28 -8.50
CA SER A 69 -18.65 17.85 -7.15
C SER A 69 -17.45 17.77 -6.20
N ASN A 70 -16.63 16.73 -6.33
CA ASN A 70 -15.41 16.51 -5.54
C ASN A 70 -14.15 17.14 -6.16
N GLY A 71 -14.29 17.90 -7.26
CA GLY A 71 -13.20 18.46 -8.06
C GLY A 71 -12.89 17.60 -9.28
N VAL A 72 -12.12 18.18 -10.20
CA VAL A 72 -11.69 17.52 -11.44
C VAL A 72 -10.17 17.59 -11.54
N VAL A 73 -9.55 16.48 -11.90
CA VAL A 73 -8.13 16.42 -12.26
C VAL A 73 -8.03 16.19 -13.75
N LEU A 74 -7.54 17.21 -14.46
CA LEU A 74 -7.25 17.11 -15.89
C LEU A 74 -5.84 16.58 -16.07
N ILE A 75 -5.71 15.52 -16.83
CA ILE A 75 -4.43 14.91 -17.15
C ILE A 75 -4.25 15.00 -18.66
N THR A 76 -3.21 15.71 -19.07
CA THR A 76 -2.79 15.74 -20.46
C THR A 76 -1.61 14.83 -20.63
N THR A 77 -1.72 13.92 -21.58
CA THR A 77 -0.63 12.98 -21.85
C THR A 77 0.26 13.50 -22.96
N ARG A 78 1.49 12.98 -23.00
CA ARG A 78 2.48 13.36 -24.01
C ARG A 78 1.95 13.09 -25.41
N LYS A 79 2.14 14.07 -26.30
CA LYS A 79 1.80 13.98 -27.71
C LYS A 79 3.07 14.00 -28.54
N GLY A 80 3.04 13.32 -29.68
CA GLY A 80 4.14 13.34 -30.62
C GLY A 80 4.42 14.76 -31.11
N LYS A 81 5.68 15.14 -31.19
CA LYS A 81 6.15 16.41 -31.71
C LYS A 81 6.84 16.19 -33.06
N SER A 82 6.74 17.17 -33.96
CA SER A 82 7.51 17.12 -35.20
C SER A 82 9.00 17.16 -34.87
N GLY A 83 9.75 16.24 -35.43
CA GLY A 83 11.18 16.13 -35.22
C GLY A 83 11.69 14.69 -35.42
N ALA A 84 12.99 14.52 -35.28
CA ALA A 84 13.61 13.22 -35.36
C ALA A 84 13.08 12.30 -34.20
N PRO A 85 12.96 11.00 -34.47
CA PRO A 85 12.54 10.07 -33.45
C PRO A 85 13.44 10.14 -32.20
N ARG A 86 12.81 10.24 -31.03
CA ARG A 86 13.47 10.22 -29.72
C ARG A 86 13.01 9.01 -28.94
N VAL A 87 13.95 8.21 -28.48
CA VAL A 87 13.69 7.09 -27.59
C VAL A 87 14.08 7.48 -26.16
N THR A 88 13.21 7.21 -25.23
CA THR A 88 13.42 7.41 -23.79
C THR A 88 13.40 6.06 -23.11
N PHE A 89 14.38 5.79 -22.27
CA PHE A 89 14.41 4.64 -21.38
C PHE A 89 14.58 5.13 -19.93
N GLU A 90 13.72 4.66 -19.05
CA GLU A 90 13.78 4.97 -17.63
C GLU A 90 13.72 3.66 -16.85
N ALA A 91 14.60 3.52 -15.85
CA ALA A 91 14.55 2.43 -14.90
C ALA A 91 14.76 3.01 -13.50
N SER A 92 13.84 2.71 -12.59
CA SER A 92 13.89 3.21 -11.22
C SER A 92 13.72 2.05 -10.25
N PHE A 93 14.50 2.09 -9.16
CA PHE A 93 14.48 1.10 -8.11
C PHE A 93 14.40 1.79 -6.77
N ALA A 94 13.61 1.25 -5.87
CA ALA A 94 13.55 1.69 -4.49
C ALA A 94 13.50 0.48 -3.56
N ASN A 95 14.28 0.54 -2.48
CA ASN A 95 14.17 -0.41 -1.40
C ASN A 95 13.25 0.20 -0.34
N GLU A 96 12.16 -0.49 -0.05
CA GLU A 96 11.14 -0.06 0.88
C GLU A 96 11.25 -0.84 2.18
N ASN A 97 11.35 -0.13 3.28
CA ASN A 97 11.41 -0.69 4.62
C ASN A 97 10.36 -0.02 5.49
N VAL A 98 9.90 -0.70 6.50
CA VAL A 98 9.10 -0.08 7.55
C VAL A 98 10.03 0.80 8.39
N GLU A 99 10.00 2.11 8.15
CA GLU A 99 10.92 3.08 8.73
C GLU A 99 10.72 3.24 10.24
N ARG A 100 9.50 3.09 10.73
CA ARG A 100 9.17 3.26 12.13
C ARG A 100 7.99 2.37 12.50
N MET A 101 8.27 1.39 13.31
CA MET A 101 7.24 0.65 14.02
C MET A 101 7.05 1.25 15.41
N ILE A 102 5.85 1.11 15.94
CA ILE A 102 5.62 1.34 17.36
C ILE A 102 6.50 0.31 18.10
N GLU A 103 7.32 0.79 19.02
CA GLU A 103 8.03 -0.12 19.90
C GLU A 103 7.00 -0.83 20.79
N TYR A 104 6.77 -2.08 20.47
CA TYR A 104 5.96 -2.95 21.31
C TYR A 104 6.80 -3.42 22.50
N LEU A 105 6.12 -3.74 23.57
CA LEU A 105 6.75 -4.44 24.69
C LEU A 105 7.38 -5.74 24.17
N ASP A 106 8.59 -6.05 24.60
CA ASP A 106 9.15 -7.37 24.39
C ASP A 106 8.34 -8.42 25.20
N ALA A 107 8.49 -9.69 24.85
CA ALA A 107 7.72 -10.74 25.50
C ALA A 107 7.94 -10.78 27.01
N THR A 108 9.15 -10.46 27.50
CA THR A 108 9.46 -10.43 28.95
C THR A 108 8.70 -9.31 29.66
N GLN A 109 8.73 -8.11 29.07
CA GLN A 109 8.00 -6.95 29.60
C GLN A 109 6.49 -7.21 29.57
N ALA A 110 5.98 -7.76 28.47
CA ALA A 110 4.57 -8.08 28.31
C ALA A 110 4.10 -9.10 29.37
N VAL A 111 4.85 -10.20 29.55
CA VAL A 111 4.53 -11.22 30.58
C VAL A 111 4.54 -10.59 31.95
N THR A 112 5.56 -9.80 32.31
CA THR A 112 5.68 -9.18 33.63
C THR A 112 4.51 -8.24 33.94
N ILE A 113 4.20 -7.32 33.01
CA ILE A 113 3.10 -6.36 33.17
C ILE A 113 1.75 -7.08 33.25
N MET A 114 1.55 -8.11 32.44
CA MET A 114 0.31 -8.89 32.51
C MET A 114 0.16 -9.65 33.84
N ARG A 115 1.25 -10.18 34.40
CA ARG A 115 1.24 -10.82 35.71
C ARG A 115 0.80 -9.84 36.79
N ASP A 116 1.40 -8.66 36.84
CA ASP A 116 1.05 -7.61 37.81
C ASP A 116 -0.42 -7.14 37.65
N ARG A 117 -0.87 -7.00 36.43
CA ARG A 117 -2.24 -6.59 36.12
C ARG A 117 -3.26 -7.63 36.59
N TRP A 118 -2.97 -8.92 36.36
CA TRP A 118 -3.85 -10.00 36.79
C TRP A 118 -3.85 -10.17 38.32
N ALA A 119 -2.71 -9.96 38.98
CA ALA A 119 -2.62 -9.99 40.46
C ALA A 119 -3.50 -8.92 41.11
N SER A 120 -3.62 -7.78 40.46
CA SER A 120 -4.48 -6.64 40.90
C SER A 120 -5.92 -6.78 40.45
N GLY A 121 -6.27 -7.83 39.72
CA GLY A 121 -7.58 -8.02 39.07
C GLY A 121 -8.59 -8.73 40.02
N PRO A 122 -9.83 -8.92 39.51
CA PRO A 122 -10.93 -9.51 40.27
C PRO A 122 -10.78 -11.04 40.54
N SER A 123 -9.82 -11.69 39.91
CA SER A 123 -9.62 -13.15 40.02
C SER A 123 -8.14 -13.51 40.13
N PRO A 124 -7.43 -13.02 41.15
CA PRO A 124 -5.97 -13.27 41.30
C PRO A 124 -5.61 -14.73 41.49
N GLU A 125 -6.54 -15.55 41.96
CA GLU A 125 -6.34 -17.00 42.13
C GLU A 125 -6.04 -17.74 40.84
N LYS A 126 -6.45 -17.19 39.68
CA LYS A 126 -6.20 -17.78 38.37
C LYS A 126 -4.74 -17.66 37.91
N LEU A 127 -3.95 -16.82 38.54
CA LEU A 127 -2.52 -16.69 38.27
C LEU A 127 -1.71 -17.90 38.65
N TYR A 128 -2.21 -18.66 39.61
CA TYR A 128 -1.52 -19.84 40.13
C TYR A 128 -1.84 -21.12 39.38
N LEU A 129 -2.75 -21.06 38.39
CA LEU A 129 -3.03 -22.19 37.54
C LEU A 129 -1.92 -22.33 36.48
N ASP A 130 -1.32 -23.52 36.44
CA ASP A 130 -0.27 -23.85 35.48
C ASP A 130 -0.78 -23.60 34.04
N GLY A 131 -0.03 -22.81 33.26
CA GLY A 131 -0.40 -22.45 31.93
C GLY A 131 -1.39 -21.27 31.77
N TYR A 132 -1.74 -20.61 32.85
CA TYR A 132 -2.72 -19.51 32.81
C TYR A 132 -2.05 -18.14 32.93
N ALA A 133 -1.34 -17.71 31.88
CA ALA A 133 -0.82 -16.35 31.90
C ALA A 133 -1.74 -15.37 31.16
N TYR A 134 -2.50 -15.82 30.13
CA TYR A 134 -3.26 -14.94 29.27
C TYR A 134 -4.58 -15.44 28.76
N SER A 135 -4.79 -16.75 28.62
CA SER A 135 -5.96 -17.19 27.88
C SER A 135 -7.05 -17.71 28.76
N SER A 136 -8.15 -17.03 28.78
CA SER A 136 -9.40 -17.56 29.23
C SER A 136 -9.83 -18.74 28.34
N GLY A 137 -9.80 -19.96 28.86
CA GLY A 137 -10.53 -21.06 28.26
C GLY A 137 -9.74 -22.12 27.52
N ASN A 138 -8.43 -22.02 27.31
CA ASN A 138 -7.66 -23.12 26.80
C ASN A 138 -7.15 -24.00 27.97
N THR A 139 -7.67 -25.21 28.07
CA THR A 139 -7.30 -26.19 29.10
C THR A 139 -6.19 -27.15 28.69
N ASP A 140 -5.74 -27.06 27.42
CA ASP A 140 -4.67 -27.90 26.91
C ASP A 140 -3.31 -27.22 27.12
N ALA A 141 -2.59 -27.66 28.15
CA ALA A 141 -1.29 -27.11 28.51
C ALA A 141 -0.23 -27.18 27.40
N SER A 142 -0.40 -28.03 26.39
CA SER A 142 0.52 -28.12 25.26
C SER A 142 0.39 -26.92 24.28
N LYS A 143 -0.70 -26.18 24.39
CA LYS A 143 -1.00 -25.01 23.56
C LYS A 143 -0.71 -23.66 24.21
N PHE A 144 -0.17 -23.67 25.42
CA PHE A 144 0.19 -22.44 26.11
C PHE A 144 1.54 -21.92 25.66
N SER A 145 1.55 -20.70 25.21
CA SER A 145 2.76 -19.95 24.88
C SER A 145 3.44 -19.33 26.12
N THR A 146 2.84 -19.50 27.33
CA THR A 146 3.40 -19.03 28.62
C THR A 146 2.97 -19.98 29.69
N ARG A 147 3.93 -20.48 30.47
CA ARG A 147 3.69 -21.41 31.58
C ARG A 147 4.84 -21.44 32.55
N TYR A 148 4.68 -22.11 33.68
CA TYR A 148 5.79 -22.41 34.58
C TYR A 148 6.70 -23.50 34.02
N LEU A 149 8.00 -23.33 34.26
CA LEU A 149 8.99 -24.39 34.06
C LEU A 149 8.75 -25.50 35.09
N ARG A 150 8.69 -26.74 34.65
CA ARG A 150 8.49 -27.90 35.49
C ARG A 150 9.83 -28.40 36.03
N ASP A 151 9.78 -29.11 37.20
CA ASP A 151 10.97 -29.69 37.75
C ASP A 151 11.64 -30.69 36.81
N GLY A 152 12.95 -30.51 36.59
CA GLY A 152 13.72 -31.34 35.67
C GLY A 152 13.50 -31.06 34.18
N GLU A 153 12.67 -30.08 33.82
CA GLU A 153 12.45 -29.66 32.43
C GLU A 153 13.53 -28.69 31.98
N SER A 154 13.98 -28.84 30.74
CA SER A 154 14.82 -27.82 30.06
C SER A 154 13.94 -26.83 29.29
N ILE A 155 14.36 -25.55 29.23
CA ILE A 155 13.67 -24.54 28.47
C ILE A 155 13.67 -24.94 26.98
N PRO A 156 12.50 -24.99 26.32
CA PRO A 156 12.41 -25.33 24.90
C PRO A 156 13.23 -24.37 24.02
N ALA A 157 13.73 -24.87 22.90
CA ALA A 157 14.46 -24.03 21.96
C ALA A 157 13.60 -22.87 21.46
N GLY A 158 14.13 -21.65 21.48
CA GLY A 158 13.43 -20.43 21.08
C GLY A 158 12.54 -19.79 22.16
N TRP A 159 12.39 -20.45 23.31
CA TRP A 159 11.67 -19.90 24.46
C TRP A 159 12.60 -19.05 25.32
N LYS A 160 12.03 -18.05 25.97
CA LYS A 160 12.68 -17.24 27.03
C LYS A 160 12.16 -17.61 28.40
N SER A 161 12.87 -17.14 29.42
CA SER A 161 12.48 -17.37 30.82
C SER A 161 12.68 -16.11 31.64
N VAL A 162 11.86 -15.97 32.68
CA VAL A 162 11.97 -14.92 33.70
C VAL A 162 11.49 -15.49 35.03
N ALA A 163 12.08 -15.04 36.16
CA ALA A 163 11.51 -15.32 37.48
C ALA A 163 10.10 -14.70 37.57
N ASP A 164 9.14 -15.43 38.13
CA ASP A 164 7.80 -14.86 38.30
C ASP A 164 7.88 -13.66 39.25
N PRO A 165 7.47 -12.44 38.85
CA PRO A 165 7.50 -11.27 39.73
C PRO A 165 6.64 -11.44 41.00
N LEU A 166 5.64 -12.32 40.95
CA LEU A 166 4.74 -12.58 42.07
C LEU A 166 5.22 -13.73 43.00
N ASP A 167 6.02 -14.64 42.44
CA ASP A 167 6.61 -15.76 43.19
C ASP A 167 8.01 -16.06 42.62
N PRO A 168 9.05 -15.39 43.12
CA PRO A 168 10.41 -15.55 42.61
C PRO A 168 11.00 -16.96 42.70
N SER A 169 10.36 -17.86 43.45
CA SER A 169 10.77 -19.27 43.53
C SER A 169 10.39 -20.06 42.26
N LYS A 170 9.52 -19.51 41.42
CA LYS A 170 9.05 -20.11 40.16
C LYS A 170 9.62 -19.39 38.94
N THR A 171 9.85 -20.15 37.89
CA THR A 171 10.32 -19.63 36.60
C THR A 171 9.20 -19.72 35.60
N LEU A 172 8.85 -18.59 35.01
CA LEU A 172 7.98 -18.52 33.83
C LEU A 172 8.81 -18.73 32.58
N ILE A 173 8.30 -19.56 31.67
CA ILE A 173 8.84 -19.73 30.32
C ILE A 173 7.78 -19.33 29.29
N PHE A 174 8.21 -18.73 28.19
CA PHE A 174 7.31 -18.20 27.17
C PHE A 174 7.99 -18.12 25.79
N GLU A 175 7.18 -18.17 24.76
CA GLU A 175 7.62 -17.90 23.39
C GLU A 175 7.85 -16.41 23.18
N ASP A 176 8.95 -16.08 22.52
CA ASP A 176 9.24 -14.73 22.10
C ASP A 176 9.12 -14.64 20.57
N ASN A 177 7.95 -14.21 20.12
CA ASN A 177 7.65 -14.07 18.70
C ASN A 177 7.83 -12.62 18.25
N ASP A 178 8.77 -12.39 17.36
CA ASP A 178 8.88 -11.11 16.66
C ASP A 178 7.79 -11.00 15.60
N TRP A 179 6.63 -10.49 16.01
CA TRP A 179 5.50 -10.25 15.11
C TRP A 179 5.84 -9.24 13.99
N ALA A 180 6.78 -8.36 14.27
CA ALA A 180 7.20 -7.37 13.32
C ALA A 180 7.88 -8.00 12.10
N SER A 181 8.88 -8.85 12.35
CA SER A 181 9.55 -9.59 11.27
C SER A 181 8.64 -10.61 10.59
N THR A 182 7.61 -11.08 11.30
CA THR A 182 6.62 -12.01 10.73
C THR A 182 5.63 -11.30 9.79
N CYS A 183 5.24 -10.07 10.12
CA CYS A 183 4.25 -9.31 9.35
C CYS A 183 4.87 -8.43 8.26
N PHE A 184 6.14 -8.06 8.42
CA PHE A 184 6.80 -7.12 7.53
C PHE A 184 8.11 -7.67 6.97
N LYS A 185 8.42 -7.25 5.76
CA LYS A 185 9.66 -7.58 5.05
C LYS A 185 10.19 -6.36 4.32
N ASN A 186 11.46 -6.41 3.97
CA ASN A 186 12.00 -5.44 3.02
C ASN A 186 11.38 -5.72 1.65
N ALA A 187 10.91 -4.68 0.99
CA ALA A 187 10.29 -4.76 -0.32
C ALA A 187 11.13 -4.04 -1.37
N LEU A 188 11.09 -4.55 -2.58
CA LEU A 188 11.73 -3.94 -3.73
C LEU A 188 10.65 -3.41 -4.67
N TRP A 189 10.65 -2.09 -4.85
CA TRP A 189 9.89 -1.41 -5.89
C TRP A 189 10.75 -1.23 -7.13
N GLN A 190 10.18 -1.54 -8.29
CA GLN A 190 10.85 -1.47 -9.59
C GLN A 190 9.91 -0.84 -10.60
N ASN A 191 10.42 0.06 -11.43
CA ASN A 191 9.67 0.65 -12.53
C ASN A 191 10.55 0.76 -13.76
N TYR A 192 10.06 0.26 -14.87
CA TYR A 192 10.70 0.30 -16.19
C TYR A 192 9.77 1.00 -17.17
N TYR A 193 10.33 1.88 -17.96
CA TYR A 193 9.60 2.62 -18.99
C TYR A 193 10.43 2.74 -20.25
N VAL A 194 9.81 2.49 -21.37
CA VAL A 194 10.35 2.74 -22.70
C VAL A 194 9.35 3.58 -23.48
N GLY A 195 9.78 4.72 -23.97
CA GLY A 195 8.96 5.60 -24.80
C GLY A 195 9.66 5.92 -26.12
N ILE A 196 8.88 6.09 -27.18
CA ILE A 196 9.32 6.62 -28.45
C ILE A 196 8.37 7.73 -28.88
N GLU A 197 8.91 8.88 -29.25
CA GLU A 197 8.16 10.00 -29.78
C GLU A 197 8.83 10.55 -31.04
N GLY A 198 8.04 11.06 -31.94
CA GLY A 198 8.58 11.67 -33.16
C GLY A 198 7.48 12.10 -34.13
N GLY A 199 7.88 12.60 -35.28
CA GLY A 199 6.93 12.96 -36.31
C GLY A 199 7.47 13.90 -37.38
N THR A 200 6.59 14.20 -38.28
CA THR A 200 6.73 15.21 -39.33
C THR A 200 5.63 16.27 -39.19
N GLU A 201 5.57 17.27 -40.07
CA GLU A 201 4.47 18.23 -40.07
C GLU A 201 3.09 17.58 -40.31
N LYS A 202 3.06 16.39 -40.94
CA LYS A 202 1.84 15.66 -41.28
C LYS A 202 1.52 14.50 -40.37
N LEU A 203 2.51 13.93 -39.70
CA LEU A 203 2.33 12.76 -38.83
C LEU A 203 3.11 12.96 -37.54
N SER A 204 2.47 12.85 -36.41
CA SER A 204 3.14 12.77 -35.11
C SER A 204 2.69 11.54 -34.35
N TYR A 205 3.61 10.94 -33.62
CA TYR A 205 3.36 9.72 -32.85
C TYR A 205 4.11 9.71 -31.53
N VAL A 206 3.49 9.05 -30.55
CA VAL A 206 4.09 8.62 -29.29
C VAL A 206 3.69 7.18 -29.07
N GLY A 207 4.62 6.37 -28.65
CA GLY A 207 4.36 5.03 -28.15
C GLY A 207 5.14 4.79 -26.86
N SER A 208 4.55 4.11 -25.90
CA SER A 208 5.23 3.75 -24.65
C SER A 208 4.82 2.38 -24.15
N ILE A 209 5.73 1.75 -23.41
CA ILE A 209 5.52 0.54 -22.66
C ILE A 209 6.12 0.74 -21.27
N GLY A 210 5.38 0.39 -20.24
CA GLY A 210 5.81 0.45 -18.87
C GLY A 210 5.52 -0.84 -18.11
N TYR A 211 6.38 -1.18 -17.19
CA TYR A 211 6.20 -2.26 -16.23
C TYR A 211 6.63 -1.80 -14.86
N MET A 212 5.75 -1.93 -13.89
CA MET A 212 6.02 -1.64 -12.49
C MET A 212 5.75 -2.87 -11.65
N LYS A 213 6.64 -3.15 -10.72
CA LYS A 213 6.48 -4.21 -9.73
C LYS A 213 6.82 -3.66 -8.35
N ASP A 214 5.94 -3.92 -7.41
CA ASP A 214 6.09 -3.61 -5.99
C ASP A 214 5.85 -4.88 -5.19
N SER A 215 6.87 -5.32 -4.45
CA SER A 215 6.74 -6.54 -3.64
C SER A 215 5.99 -6.32 -2.33
N GLY A 216 5.63 -5.09 -2.00
CA GLY A 216 4.96 -4.71 -0.76
C GLY A 216 5.74 -5.01 0.51
N VAL A 217 5.72 -4.12 1.47
CA VAL A 217 6.40 -4.29 2.78
C VAL A 217 5.65 -5.24 3.71
N GLY A 218 4.34 -5.41 3.53
CA GLY A 218 3.56 -6.42 4.24
C GLY A 218 3.77 -7.80 3.63
N VAL A 219 3.96 -8.82 4.46
CA VAL A 219 4.04 -10.20 3.97
C VAL A 219 2.71 -10.58 3.31
N GLY A 220 2.75 -11.14 2.10
CA GLY A 220 1.54 -11.50 1.32
C GLY A 220 0.91 -10.34 0.56
N THR A 221 1.59 -9.19 0.47
CA THR A 221 1.14 -8.10 -0.42
C THR A 221 2.09 -7.94 -1.60
N ALA A 222 1.54 -7.74 -2.78
CA ALA A 222 2.29 -7.45 -4.00
C ALA A 222 1.41 -6.68 -4.99
N PHE A 223 2.05 -5.91 -5.85
CA PHE A 223 1.39 -5.20 -6.92
C PHE A 223 2.27 -5.21 -8.17
N ASP A 224 1.72 -5.54 -9.31
CA ASP A 224 2.37 -5.34 -10.59
C ASP A 224 1.41 -4.70 -11.60
N ARG A 225 1.99 -3.90 -12.46
CA ARG A 225 1.26 -3.22 -13.53
C ARG A 225 2.06 -3.24 -14.80
N PHE A 226 1.43 -3.71 -15.86
CA PHE A 226 1.88 -3.53 -17.23
C PHE A 226 0.99 -2.48 -17.91
N ASN A 227 1.58 -1.56 -18.65
CA ASN A 227 0.85 -0.60 -19.46
C ASN A 227 1.54 -0.40 -20.81
N ALA A 228 0.71 -0.19 -21.83
CA ALA A 228 1.16 0.17 -23.16
C ALA A 228 0.25 1.28 -23.72
N ARG A 229 0.85 2.26 -24.35
CA ARG A 229 0.14 3.40 -24.90
C ARG A 229 0.63 3.74 -26.28
N THR A 230 -0.30 4.17 -27.13
CA THR A 230 0.01 4.73 -28.46
C THR A 230 -0.89 5.91 -28.76
N ASN A 231 -0.29 7.02 -29.15
CA ASN A 231 -0.98 8.20 -29.64
C ASN A 231 -0.43 8.55 -31.00
N VAL A 232 -1.31 8.64 -31.98
CA VAL A 232 -0.96 9.00 -33.37
C VAL A 232 -1.88 10.10 -33.84
N THR A 233 -1.31 11.15 -34.42
CA THR A 233 -2.05 12.21 -35.07
C THR A 233 -1.54 12.40 -36.51
N ALA A 234 -2.42 12.26 -37.46
CA ALA A 234 -2.12 12.39 -38.90
C ALA A 234 -2.99 13.48 -39.55
N LYS A 235 -2.35 14.47 -40.14
CA LYS A 235 -3.00 15.47 -41.02
C LYS A 235 -3.10 14.89 -42.42
N ILE A 236 -4.27 14.34 -42.73
CA ILE A 236 -4.51 13.69 -44.05
C ILE A 236 -4.67 14.76 -45.14
N ARG A 237 -5.35 15.87 -44.81
CA ARG A 237 -5.51 17.07 -45.64
C ARG A 237 -5.46 18.30 -44.73
N GLU A 238 -5.41 19.51 -45.31
CA GLU A 238 -5.43 20.75 -44.53
C GLU A 238 -6.64 20.87 -43.60
N ASN A 239 -7.77 20.30 -44.00
CA ASN A 239 -9.04 20.31 -43.25
C ASN A 239 -9.41 18.95 -42.64
N LEU A 240 -8.52 17.96 -42.72
CA LEU A 240 -8.80 16.61 -42.19
C LEU A 240 -7.64 16.09 -41.37
N THR A 241 -7.88 15.97 -40.09
CA THR A 241 -6.94 15.39 -39.13
C THR A 241 -7.54 14.11 -38.53
N PHE A 242 -6.77 13.04 -38.56
CA PHE A 242 -7.07 11.78 -37.84
C PHE A 242 -6.24 11.74 -36.58
N SER A 243 -6.88 11.42 -35.44
CA SER A 243 -6.19 11.19 -34.16
C SER A 243 -6.67 9.88 -33.55
N SER A 244 -5.74 9.07 -33.08
CA SER A 244 -6.00 7.83 -32.40
C SER A 244 -5.21 7.79 -31.10
N ASN A 245 -5.86 7.43 -30.02
CA ASN A 245 -5.26 7.22 -28.69
C ASN A 245 -5.69 5.84 -28.20
N ILE A 246 -4.75 4.95 -27.98
CA ILE A 246 -4.98 3.59 -27.52
C ILE A 246 -4.16 3.39 -26.25
N ASP A 247 -4.84 3.06 -25.15
CA ASP A 247 -4.25 2.75 -23.87
C ASP A 247 -4.63 1.34 -23.47
N TYR A 248 -3.66 0.57 -23.05
CA TYR A 248 -3.84 -0.74 -22.44
C TYR A 248 -3.15 -0.77 -21.08
N SER A 249 -3.85 -1.24 -20.09
CA SER A 249 -3.30 -1.44 -18.75
C SER A 249 -3.81 -2.74 -18.15
N GLN A 250 -2.91 -3.48 -17.55
CA GLN A 250 -3.21 -4.66 -16.74
C GLN A 250 -2.53 -4.52 -15.41
N THR A 251 -3.30 -4.67 -14.34
CA THR A 251 -2.83 -4.62 -12.96
C THR A 251 -3.18 -5.93 -12.25
N ASN A 252 -2.23 -6.45 -11.48
CA ASN A 252 -2.46 -7.55 -10.55
C ASN A 252 -2.11 -7.05 -9.16
N SER A 253 -2.97 -7.32 -8.19
CA SER A 253 -2.72 -7.00 -6.79
C SER A 253 -2.98 -8.21 -5.92
N GLU A 254 -2.05 -8.47 -5.01
CA GLU A 254 -2.22 -9.43 -3.92
C GLU A 254 -2.45 -8.62 -2.66
N GLU A 255 -3.61 -8.79 -2.05
CA GLU A 255 -3.97 -8.13 -0.80
C GLU A 255 -4.14 -9.19 0.29
N TYR A 256 -3.77 -8.83 1.51
CA TYR A 256 -4.13 -9.64 2.66
C TYR A 256 -5.66 -9.69 2.73
N ALA A 257 -6.24 -10.84 2.45
CA ALA A 257 -7.65 -11.06 2.73
C ALA A 257 -7.83 -10.97 4.26
N SER A 258 -8.38 -9.87 4.73
CA SER A 258 -8.86 -9.79 6.10
C SER A 258 -9.99 -10.81 6.24
N GLN A 259 -9.68 -12.01 6.73
CA GLN A 259 -10.67 -13.01 7.11
C GLN A 259 -11.37 -12.58 8.41
N TYR A 260 -11.97 -11.40 8.40
CA TYR A 260 -12.97 -11.02 9.38
C TYR A 260 -14.26 -10.76 8.62
N GLN A 261 -14.97 -11.82 8.34
CA GLN A 261 -16.41 -11.81 8.18
C GLN A 261 -17.06 -12.33 9.45
#